data_eb4596e19b29e9138662510e9a795989
#
_entry.id   eb4596e19b29e9138662510e9a795989
#
_cell.length_a   1.000
_cell.length_b   1.000
_cell.length_c   1.000
_cell.angle_alpha   90.00
_cell.angle_beta   90.00
_cell.angle_gamma   90.00
#
_symmetry.space_group_name_H-M   'P 1'
#
loop_
_entity.id
_entity.type
_entity.pdbx_description
1 polymer ?
#
loop_
_entity_poly.entity_id
_entity_poly.type
_entity_poly.pdbx_seq_one_letter_code
_entity_poly.pdbx_strand_id
1 'polypeptide(L)'
;MRMSHRIASGCAVAALILTQLIFAEVTSITVTLPGNEVAQTGRLFIAFTQDPQTAPRLTIGDDPSPRTASPFFAVDVENWNGEPLEFSPSAGFPLNSPDELAQGSWRVQALLDVNEVLSDLDSPGNRFSLTQTIALADGPVSLQFNLSETVPAEQLPEDTDLLKFVRIRSELLSAFYGNDIFLRASVLLPAAYETGSSARYPVLFHVAGLNGRYTRSQRLLSDDQFMEYWLGNDTPAAVIVFLDGESPYGDSYQMNSAVSGPYADANFTELFPYLVEQFPIEDLPSNRFVSGCSTGGWVSMALQILYPDYFNGAYSLSPDSPSFRAFQLVNLYSDDNAFTSASGMIRPSARATNGDPRFSIADEVRMEAAMGRGDSYVNSGQQWGAWNAVYGQPDEQGRPIPVWDQQTGAINPVVANSWRPWDLDLYVRDNWRSIGPTLTGKLQFWMGDMDNYYLTNGLRYLEETLNVQEAPAADAQFTWLPYHGHCGFGTQVHYIDVLNDMAERATRD
;
A
#
# COMPACT_ATOMS: atom_id res chain seq x y z
N MET A 1 -77.20 18.58 -46.90
CA MET A 1 -77.16 18.72 -45.44
C MET A 1 -75.75 18.36 -44.98
N ARG A 2 -74.87 19.35 -44.78
CA ARG A 2 -73.45 19.12 -44.37
C ARG A 2 -73.32 19.49 -42.92
N MET A 3 -72.96 18.49 -42.12
CA MET A 3 -72.62 18.67 -40.69
C MET A 3 -71.12 18.89 -40.53
N SER A 4 -70.73 20.04 -40.05
CA SER A 4 -69.37 20.42 -39.73
C SER A 4 -69.01 20.05 -38.34
N HIS A 5 -68.04 19.16 -38.14
CA HIS A 5 -67.43 18.86 -36.86
C HIS A 5 -66.27 19.84 -36.61
N ARG A 6 -66.36 20.61 -35.55
CA ARG A 6 -65.25 21.39 -34.99
C ARG A 6 -64.45 20.53 -34.06
N ILE A 7 -63.16 20.33 -34.34
CA ILE A 7 -62.17 19.71 -33.44
C ILE A 7 -61.58 20.87 -32.64
N ALA A 8 -61.77 20.81 -31.32
CA ALA A 8 -61.10 21.71 -30.38
C ALA A 8 -59.73 21.09 -30.03
N SER A 9 -58.63 21.72 -30.44
CA SER A 9 -57.27 21.39 -30.01
C SER A 9 -57.03 21.99 -28.65
N GLY A 10 -56.96 21.11 -27.63
CA GLY A 10 -56.46 21.48 -26.31
C GLY A 10 -54.93 21.33 -26.27
N CYS A 11 -54.21 22.44 -26.20
CA CYS A 11 -52.79 22.43 -25.85
C CYS A 11 -52.61 22.14 -24.35
N ALA A 12 -52.18 20.95 -24.02
CA ALA A 12 -51.68 20.65 -22.67
C ALA A 12 -50.23 21.19 -22.57
N VAL A 13 -50.03 22.24 -21.81
CA VAL A 13 -48.73 22.71 -21.39
C VAL A 13 -48.21 21.75 -20.29
N ALA A 14 -47.30 20.88 -20.66
CA ALA A 14 -46.55 20.10 -19.67
C ALA A 14 -45.54 21.04 -18.99
N ALA A 15 -45.82 21.41 -17.74
CA ALA A 15 -44.85 22.07 -16.90
C ALA A 15 -43.75 21.05 -16.54
N LEU A 16 -42.57 21.20 -17.14
CA LEU A 16 -41.36 20.53 -16.64
C LEU A 16 -41.04 21.15 -15.26
N ILE A 17 -41.31 20.40 -14.20
CA ILE A 17 -40.77 20.71 -12.89
C ILE A 17 -39.29 20.26 -12.94
N LEU A 18 -38.39 21.21 -13.22
CA LEU A 18 -36.98 21.04 -12.88
C LEU A 18 -36.91 20.98 -11.36
N THR A 19 -36.79 19.80 -10.79
CA THR A 19 -36.27 19.63 -9.45
C THR A 19 -34.82 20.11 -9.47
N GLN A 20 -34.57 21.33 -9.04
CA GLN A 20 -33.23 21.78 -8.68
C GLN A 20 -32.77 20.84 -7.59
N LEU A 21 -31.69 20.09 -7.83
CA LEU A 21 -30.92 19.45 -6.79
C LEU A 21 -30.38 20.58 -5.92
N ILE A 22 -30.97 20.80 -4.77
CA ILE A 22 -30.50 21.76 -3.78
C ILE A 22 -29.37 21.02 -3.06
N PHE A 23 -28.13 21.41 -3.34
CA PHE A 23 -26.97 20.98 -2.59
C PHE A 23 -26.94 21.74 -1.26
N ALA A 24 -26.47 21.09 -0.21
CA ALA A 24 -26.18 21.78 1.04
C ALA A 24 -24.96 22.68 0.82
N GLU A 25 -25.04 23.92 1.25
CA GLU A 25 -23.96 24.87 1.10
C GLU A 25 -23.11 24.89 2.37
N VAL A 26 -21.90 24.29 2.33
CA VAL A 26 -20.88 24.46 3.40
C VAL A 26 -20.20 25.81 3.17
N THR A 27 -20.65 26.86 3.87
CA THR A 27 -20.23 28.25 3.63
C THR A 27 -18.89 28.58 4.23
N SER A 28 -18.46 27.92 5.30
CA SER A 28 -17.16 28.13 5.90
C SER A 28 -16.72 26.94 6.76
N ILE A 29 -15.43 26.68 6.78
CA ILE A 29 -14.79 25.72 7.67
C ILE A 29 -13.62 26.43 8.34
N THR A 30 -13.67 26.58 9.67
CA THR A 30 -12.60 27.21 10.44
C THR A 30 -11.91 26.16 11.31
N VAL A 31 -10.59 26.12 11.29
CA VAL A 31 -9.79 25.18 12.07
C VAL A 31 -8.85 25.96 13.00
N THR A 32 -8.69 25.46 14.24
CA THR A 32 -7.79 26.04 15.24
C THR A 32 -6.92 24.95 15.86
N LEU A 33 -5.74 25.33 16.35
CA LEU A 33 -4.93 24.54 17.29
C LEU A 33 -5.16 25.04 18.73
N PRO A 34 -4.98 24.18 19.76
CA PRO A 34 -4.92 24.67 21.15
C PRO A 34 -3.88 25.77 21.33
N GLY A 35 -4.19 26.79 22.13
CA GLY A 35 -3.26 27.93 22.37
C GLY A 35 -1.94 27.49 22.96
N ASN A 36 -0.85 28.22 22.64
CA ASN A 36 0.54 28.04 23.07
C ASN A 36 1.31 26.86 22.44
N GLU A 37 0.91 26.38 21.29
CA GLU A 37 1.66 25.34 20.56
C GLU A 37 2.76 25.96 19.67
N VAL A 38 3.79 25.14 19.39
CA VAL A 38 4.81 25.47 18.37
C VAL A 38 4.12 25.50 17.01
N ALA A 39 4.53 26.42 16.15
CA ALA A 39 4.01 26.50 14.78
C ALA A 39 4.18 25.17 14.04
N GLN A 40 3.14 24.74 13.35
CA GLN A 40 3.05 23.45 12.67
C GLN A 40 3.15 23.65 11.16
N THR A 41 3.84 22.72 10.50
CA THR A 41 3.85 22.58 9.05
C THR A 41 3.36 21.17 8.72
N GLY A 42 2.43 21.05 7.78
CA GLY A 42 1.86 19.75 7.45
C GLY A 42 0.72 19.85 6.45
N ARG A 43 -0.02 18.75 6.33
CA ARG A 43 -1.22 18.67 5.48
C ARG A 43 -2.47 18.59 6.35
N LEU A 44 -3.36 19.56 6.17
CA LEU A 44 -4.63 19.64 6.88
C LEU A 44 -5.74 19.02 6.05
N PHE A 45 -6.45 18.06 6.65
CA PHE A 45 -7.56 17.35 6.04
C PHE A 45 -8.87 17.66 6.76
N ILE A 46 -9.96 17.71 6.00
CA ILE A 46 -11.33 17.63 6.53
C ILE A 46 -12.00 16.41 5.88
N ALA A 47 -12.28 15.39 6.69
CA ALA A 47 -12.84 14.12 6.24
C ALA A 47 -14.31 13.99 6.63
N PHE A 48 -15.11 13.47 5.70
CA PHE A 48 -16.54 13.26 5.86
C PHE A 48 -16.85 11.78 5.64
N THR A 49 -17.70 11.19 6.48
CA THR A 49 -18.19 9.82 6.26
C THR A 49 -19.63 9.67 6.73
N GLN A 50 -20.35 8.73 6.13
CA GLN A 50 -21.66 8.29 6.60
C GLN A 50 -21.57 6.97 7.39
N ASP A 51 -20.39 6.36 7.48
CA ASP A 51 -20.17 5.19 8.33
C ASP A 51 -20.27 5.58 9.81
N PRO A 52 -21.19 4.97 10.58
CA PRO A 52 -21.35 5.27 11.99
C PRO A 52 -20.25 4.71 12.89
N GLN A 53 -19.42 3.80 12.40
CA GLN A 53 -18.45 3.06 13.21
C GLN A 53 -17.01 3.59 13.04
N THR A 54 -16.61 3.93 11.84
CA THR A 54 -15.24 4.38 11.55
C THR A 54 -15.07 5.87 11.81
N ALA A 55 -14.00 6.28 12.47
CA ALA A 55 -13.67 7.70 12.62
C ALA A 55 -13.39 8.33 11.24
N PRO A 56 -13.95 9.53 10.92
CA PRO A 56 -13.82 10.11 9.59
C PRO A 56 -12.37 10.23 9.10
N ARG A 57 -11.43 10.61 9.97
CA ARG A 57 -10.00 10.72 9.63
C ARG A 57 -9.38 9.39 9.16
N LEU A 58 -9.95 8.26 9.56
CA LEU A 58 -9.48 6.92 9.17
C LEU A 58 -10.09 6.42 7.87
N THR A 59 -10.94 7.21 7.21
CA THR A 59 -11.48 6.89 5.88
C THR A 59 -10.77 7.64 4.75
N ILE A 60 -9.77 8.46 5.07
CA ILE A 60 -8.99 9.20 4.08
C ILE A 60 -8.14 8.20 3.30
N GLY A 61 -8.38 8.10 1.99
CA GLY A 61 -7.60 7.26 1.10
C GLY A 61 -7.93 5.75 1.12
N ASP A 62 -8.95 5.30 1.86
CA ASP A 62 -9.31 3.89 1.97
C ASP A 62 -9.89 3.28 0.69
N ASP A 63 -10.55 4.10 -0.14
CA ASP A 63 -11.23 3.65 -1.34
C ASP A 63 -10.99 4.60 -2.52
N PRO A 64 -10.23 4.18 -3.56
CA PRO A 64 -10.02 4.97 -4.76
C PRO A 64 -11.24 5.08 -5.68
N SER A 65 -12.35 4.39 -5.38
CA SER A 65 -13.55 4.44 -6.21
C SER A 65 -14.35 5.73 -5.98
N PRO A 66 -14.49 6.60 -6.98
CA PRO A 66 -15.28 7.85 -6.82
C PRO A 66 -16.75 7.63 -6.46
N ARG A 67 -17.24 6.40 -6.61
CA ARG A 67 -18.64 6.05 -6.34
C ARG A 67 -18.92 5.72 -4.87
N THR A 68 -17.90 5.23 -4.16
CA THR A 68 -18.02 4.65 -2.81
C THR A 68 -17.12 5.31 -1.79
N ALA A 69 -16.11 6.05 -2.24
CA ALA A 69 -15.17 6.75 -1.37
C ALA A 69 -15.86 7.74 -0.41
N SER A 70 -15.39 7.76 0.81
CA SER A 70 -15.71 8.81 1.78
C SER A 70 -15.03 10.12 1.36
N PRO A 71 -15.76 11.25 1.25
CA PRO A 71 -15.16 12.49 0.81
C PRO A 71 -14.15 13.06 1.81
N PHE A 72 -13.04 13.54 1.29
CA PHE A 72 -12.09 14.34 2.06
C PHE A 72 -11.54 15.49 1.22
N PHE A 73 -11.08 16.53 1.90
CA PHE A 73 -10.52 17.73 1.29
C PHE A 73 -9.24 18.07 2.04
N ALA A 74 -8.26 18.63 1.35
CA ALA A 74 -6.95 18.89 1.93
C ALA A 74 -6.37 20.25 1.50
N VAL A 75 -5.48 20.79 2.33
CA VAL A 75 -4.64 21.95 2.05
C VAL A 75 -3.35 21.86 2.85
N ASP A 76 -2.24 22.27 2.28
CA ASP A 76 -0.99 22.39 3.03
C ASP A 76 -0.98 23.62 3.90
N VAL A 77 -0.42 23.51 5.10
CA VAL A 77 -0.20 24.61 6.02
C VAL A 77 1.28 24.72 6.35
N GLU A 78 1.79 25.94 6.40
CA GLU A 78 3.19 26.21 6.69
C GLU A 78 3.30 27.18 7.90
N ASN A 79 4.13 26.83 8.86
CA ASN A 79 4.40 27.63 10.05
C ASN A 79 3.12 28.17 10.72
N TRP A 80 2.07 27.36 10.73
CA TRP A 80 0.79 27.73 11.29
C TRP A 80 0.85 27.73 12.82
N ASN A 81 0.60 28.89 13.42
CA ASN A 81 0.71 29.13 14.87
C ASN A 81 -0.59 28.82 15.65
N GLY A 82 -1.60 28.24 14.98
CA GLY A 82 -2.88 27.87 15.59
C GLY A 82 -3.95 28.96 15.60
N GLU A 83 -3.66 30.17 15.09
CA GLU A 83 -4.69 31.17 14.86
C GLU A 83 -5.81 30.58 13.96
N PRO A 84 -7.06 31.04 14.09
CA PRO A 84 -8.16 30.56 13.27
C PRO A 84 -7.82 30.59 11.79
N LEU A 85 -7.80 29.39 11.17
CA LEU A 85 -7.55 29.20 9.75
C LEU A 85 -8.88 28.98 9.04
N GLU A 86 -9.21 29.84 8.08
CA GLU A 86 -10.29 29.57 7.12
C GLU A 86 -9.82 28.50 6.14
N PHE A 87 -10.42 27.31 6.20
CA PHE A 87 -10.02 26.18 5.38
C PHE A 87 -10.51 26.37 3.93
N SER A 88 -9.56 26.51 3.02
CA SER A 88 -9.80 26.56 1.58
C SER A 88 -9.05 25.41 0.92
N PRO A 89 -9.72 24.31 0.51
CA PRO A 89 -9.05 23.15 -0.01
C PRO A 89 -8.34 23.44 -1.33
N SER A 90 -7.11 22.95 -1.46
CA SER A 90 -6.38 22.89 -2.73
C SER A 90 -6.69 21.63 -3.50
N ALA A 91 -7.07 20.56 -2.81
CA ALA A 91 -7.42 19.27 -3.39
C ALA A 91 -8.56 18.60 -2.62
N GLY A 92 -9.24 17.64 -3.28
CA GLY A 92 -10.27 16.82 -2.68
C GLY A 92 -10.58 15.57 -3.48
N PHE A 93 -11.11 14.56 -2.80
CA PHE A 93 -11.53 13.30 -3.41
C PHE A 93 -12.75 12.71 -2.65
N PRO A 94 -13.75 12.11 -3.33
CA PRO A 94 -13.96 12.12 -4.78
C PRO A 94 -14.53 13.45 -5.32
N LEU A 95 -14.89 14.36 -4.43
CA LEU A 95 -15.43 15.69 -4.73
C LEU A 95 -14.29 16.72 -4.81
N ASN A 96 -14.53 17.85 -5.48
CA ASN A 96 -13.55 18.93 -5.56
C ASN A 96 -13.76 20.00 -4.49
N SER A 97 -15.01 20.14 -4.01
CA SER A 97 -15.39 21.13 -3.00
C SER A 97 -16.37 20.55 -1.98
N PRO A 98 -16.32 20.98 -0.70
CA PRO A 98 -17.34 20.63 0.28
C PRO A 98 -18.78 21.00 -0.12
N ASP A 99 -18.97 21.95 -1.03
CA ASP A 99 -20.28 22.36 -1.55
C ASP A 99 -20.93 21.30 -2.45
N GLU A 100 -20.15 20.30 -2.90
CA GLU A 100 -20.66 19.18 -3.70
C GLU A 100 -21.20 18.03 -2.82
N LEU A 101 -21.11 18.13 -1.49
CA LEU A 101 -21.62 17.12 -0.57
C LEU A 101 -23.14 16.97 -0.69
N ALA A 102 -23.60 15.72 -0.74
CA ALA A 102 -25.02 15.43 -0.75
C ALA A 102 -25.67 15.79 0.60
N GLN A 103 -26.95 16.18 0.54
CA GLN A 103 -27.77 16.35 1.75
C GLN A 103 -27.80 15.04 2.56
N GLY A 104 -27.87 15.17 3.88
CA GLY A 104 -27.93 14.04 4.78
C GLY A 104 -27.16 14.24 6.09
N SER A 105 -27.06 13.17 6.85
CA SER A 105 -26.25 13.15 8.08
C SER A 105 -24.83 12.71 7.77
N TRP A 106 -23.86 13.50 8.21
CA TRP A 106 -22.45 13.25 8.03
C TRP A 106 -21.72 13.30 9.37
N ARG A 107 -20.77 12.42 9.52
CA ARG A 107 -19.73 12.53 10.56
C ARG A 107 -18.53 13.20 9.92
N VAL A 108 -17.94 14.17 10.62
CA VAL A 108 -16.88 15.02 10.10
C VAL A 108 -15.76 15.13 11.12
N GLN A 109 -14.52 15.16 10.66
CA GLN A 109 -13.34 15.30 11.50
C GLN A 109 -12.23 16.03 10.75
N ALA A 110 -11.49 16.89 11.45
CA ALA A 110 -10.27 17.50 10.94
C ALA A 110 -9.05 16.70 11.42
N LEU A 111 -8.04 16.59 10.55
CA LEU A 111 -6.76 15.97 10.82
C LEU A 111 -5.64 16.84 10.25
N LEU A 112 -4.60 17.10 11.03
CA LEU A 112 -3.35 17.72 10.57
C LEU A 112 -2.25 16.67 10.63
N ASP A 113 -1.78 16.24 9.47
CA ASP A 113 -0.63 15.37 9.33
C ASP A 113 0.65 16.22 9.39
N VAL A 114 1.42 16.04 10.46
CA VAL A 114 2.72 16.68 10.69
C VAL A 114 3.87 15.67 10.71
N ASN A 115 3.57 14.36 10.60
CA ASN A 115 4.59 13.34 10.66
C ASN A 115 5.41 13.32 9.37
N GLU A 116 6.75 13.33 9.49
CA GLU A 116 7.68 13.35 8.37
C GLU A 116 8.47 12.03 8.25
N VAL A 117 8.22 11.07 9.15
CA VAL A 117 8.98 9.80 9.19
C VAL A 117 8.14 8.57 8.89
N LEU A 118 6.81 8.71 8.94
CA LEU A 118 5.83 7.67 8.62
C LEU A 118 4.76 8.27 7.71
N SER A 119 4.28 7.51 6.74
CA SER A 119 3.26 7.95 5.79
C SER A 119 1.82 7.73 6.26
N ASP A 120 1.61 6.86 7.24
CA ASP A 120 0.27 6.58 7.79
C ASP A 120 -0.29 7.83 8.48
N LEU A 121 -1.50 8.23 8.11
CA LEU A 121 -2.18 9.40 8.68
C LEU A 121 -2.53 9.22 10.16
N ASP A 122 -2.58 7.99 10.68
CA ASP A 122 -2.70 7.69 12.12
C ASP A 122 -1.33 7.60 12.81
N SER A 123 -0.33 8.31 12.29
CA SER A 123 1.02 8.33 12.81
C SER A 123 1.18 9.23 14.04
N PRO A 124 2.08 8.86 14.97
CA PRO A 124 2.33 9.61 16.20
C PRO A 124 2.62 11.09 15.97
N GLY A 125 2.00 11.94 16.78
CA GLY A 125 2.17 13.40 16.71
C GLY A 125 1.17 14.10 15.80
N ASN A 126 0.50 13.42 14.90
CA ASN A 126 -0.56 13.98 14.08
C ASN A 126 -1.70 14.48 14.96
N ARG A 127 -2.27 15.64 14.58
CA ARG A 127 -3.28 16.33 15.39
C ARG A 127 -4.65 16.13 14.76
N PHE A 128 -5.67 15.93 15.59
CA PHE A 128 -7.02 15.77 15.08
C PHE A 128 -8.08 16.39 16.02
N SER A 129 -9.26 16.65 15.46
CA SER A 129 -10.40 17.13 16.21
C SER A 129 -11.26 15.98 16.75
N LEU A 130 -12.13 16.27 17.70
CA LEU A 130 -13.24 15.37 17.99
C LEU A 130 -14.16 15.25 16.76
N THR A 131 -14.75 14.07 16.58
CA THR A 131 -15.75 13.84 15.52
C THR A 131 -17.02 14.63 15.82
N GLN A 132 -17.54 15.35 14.82
CA GLN A 132 -18.83 16.03 14.85
C GLN A 132 -19.83 15.27 13.98
N THR A 133 -21.11 15.26 14.38
CA THR A 133 -22.20 14.82 13.51
C THR A 133 -22.98 16.03 13.07
N ILE A 134 -23.12 16.21 11.77
CA ILE A 134 -23.81 17.34 11.16
C ILE A 134 -24.94 16.84 10.26
N ALA A 135 -25.96 17.67 10.10
CA ALA A 135 -27.02 17.47 9.12
C ALA A 135 -26.86 18.53 8.02
N LEU A 136 -26.54 18.08 6.81
CA LEU A 136 -26.55 18.91 5.62
C LEU A 136 -27.99 18.92 5.06
N ALA A 137 -28.66 20.04 5.20
CA ALA A 137 -30.01 20.29 4.70
C ALA A 137 -30.02 21.61 3.91
N ASP A 138 -31.19 22.13 3.57
CA ASP A 138 -31.30 23.43 2.90
C ASP A 138 -30.73 24.54 3.78
N GLY A 139 -29.77 25.29 3.27
CA GLY A 139 -29.18 26.46 3.90
C GLY A 139 -27.69 26.34 4.23
N PRO A 140 -27.07 27.48 4.57
CA PRO A 140 -25.64 27.55 4.82
C PRO A 140 -25.25 26.83 6.12
N VAL A 141 -24.16 26.07 6.09
CA VAL A 141 -23.57 25.40 7.24
C VAL A 141 -22.15 25.92 7.44
N SER A 142 -21.83 26.38 8.66
CA SER A 142 -20.48 26.73 9.06
C SER A 142 -19.93 25.70 10.05
N LEU A 143 -18.71 25.20 9.79
CA LEU A 143 -18.06 24.18 10.59
C LEU A 143 -16.86 24.79 11.34
N GLN A 144 -16.68 24.37 12.58
CA GLN A 144 -15.53 24.78 13.39
C GLN A 144 -14.87 23.56 14.02
N PHE A 145 -13.56 23.43 13.87
CA PHE A 145 -12.76 22.35 14.42
C PHE A 145 -11.64 22.90 15.29
N ASN A 146 -11.42 22.23 16.42
CA ASN A 146 -10.24 22.44 17.24
C ASN A 146 -9.45 21.14 17.27
N LEU A 147 -8.19 21.16 16.84
CA LEU A 147 -7.30 19.99 16.79
C LEU A 147 -6.76 19.69 18.20
N SER A 148 -7.66 19.35 19.12
CA SER A 148 -7.36 19.13 20.54
C SER A 148 -6.69 17.81 20.84
N GLU A 149 -6.83 16.84 19.96
CA GLU A 149 -6.31 15.49 20.14
C GLU A 149 -4.99 15.30 19.39
N THR A 150 -4.17 14.37 19.88
CA THR A 150 -2.90 13.98 19.25
C THR A 150 -2.86 12.47 19.14
N VAL A 151 -2.42 11.95 17.99
CA VAL A 151 -2.12 10.53 17.87
C VAL A 151 -0.97 10.20 18.83
N PRO A 152 -1.16 9.26 19.76
CA PRO A 152 -0.17 8.96 20.79
C PRO A 152 1.10 8.36 20.21
N ALA A 153 2.19 8.45 20.96
CA ALA A 153 3.42 7.75 20.60
C ALA A 153 3.17 6.24 20.45
N GLU A 154 3.77 5.65 19.41
CA GLU A 154 3.65 4.22 19.15
C GLU A 154 4.14 3.41 20.36
N GLN A 155 3.29 2.53 20.84
CA GLN A 155 3.63 1.55 21.87
C GLN A 155 3.87 0.21 21.19
N LEU A 156 5.01 -0.43 21.46
CA LEU A 156 5.18 -1.82 21.07
C LEU A 156 4.12 -2.67 21.78
N PRO A 157 3.44 -3.59 21.07
CA PRO A 157 2.57 -4.54 21.74
C PRO A 157 3.33 -5.36 22.78
N GLU A 158 2.62 -5.86 23.79
CA GLU A 158 3.22 -6.70 24.81
C GLU A 158 3.65 -8.05 24.23
N ASP A 159 4.83 -8.50 24.63
CA ASP A 159 5.35 -9.82 24.30
C ASP A 159 4.49 -10.92 24.92
N THR A 160 4.27 -11.99 24.16
CA THR A 160 3.71 -13.24 24.67
C THR A 160 4.79 -14.33 24.70
N ASP A 161 4.46 -15.54 25.15
CA ASP A 161 5.40 -16.65 25.09
C ASP A 161 5.86 -16.95 23.66
N LEU A 162 4.94 -16.87 22.68
CA LEU A 162 5.20 -17.19 21.27
C LEU A 162 5.55 -15.99 20.41
N LEU A 163 4.99 -14.80 20.68
CA LEU A 163 5.14 -13.63 19.83
C LEU A 163 5.93 -12.53 20.54
N LYS A 164 7.01 -12.08 19.91
CA LYS A 164 7.89 -11.02 20.39
C LYS A 164 7.88 -9.83 19.45
N PHE A 165 8.07 -8.62 19.98
CA PHE A 165 8.10 -7.41 19.21
C PHE A 165 9.46 -6.73 19.32
N VAL A 166 9.97 -6.26 18.18
CA VAL A 166 11.29 -5.65 18.06
C VAL A 166 11.16 -4.24 17.47
N ARG A 167 11.91 -3.32 18.06
CA ARG A 167 12.13 -1.97 17.54
C ARG A 167 13.58 -1.59 17.79
N ILE A 168 14.36 -1.40 16.75
CA ILE A 168 15.73 -0.94 16.82
C ILE A 168 15.89 0.37 16.05
N ARG A 169 16.71 1.30 16.54
CA ARG A 169 17.09 2.46 15.78
C ARG A 169 18.04 2.06 14.68
N SER A 170 17.73 2.43 13.43
CA SER A 170 18.63 2.22 12.30
C SER A 170 19.61 3.38 12.17
N GLU A 171 20.88 3.11 12.22
CA GLU A 171 21.92 4.13 12.00
C GLU A 171 21.94 4.59 10.53
N LEU A 172 21.80 3.64 9.59
CA LEU A 172 21.82 3.93 8.15
C LEU A 172 20.64 4.81 7.74
N LEU A 173 19.42 4.42 8.13
CA LEU A 173 18.21 5.17 7.78
C LEU A 173 18.16 6.51 8.53
N SER A 174 18.57 6.55 9.80
CA SER A 174 18.62 7.80 10.56
C SER A 174 19.62 8.79 9.96
N ALA A 175 20.75 8.31 9.46
CA ALA A 175 21.72 9.15 8.75
C ALA A 175 21.18 9.66 7.41
N PHE A 176 20.42 8.83 6.69
CA PHE A 176 19.83 9.20 5.42
C PHE A 176 18.75 10.29 5.57
N TYR A 177 17.83 10.11 6.53
CA TYR A 177 16.71 11.03 6.75
C TYR A 177 17.01 12.22 7.64
N GLY A 178 18.12 12.18 8.40
CA GLY A 178 18.45 13.21 9.38
C GLY A 178 17.58 13.20 10.65
N ASN A 179 16.78 12.17 10.84
CA ASN A 179 15.88 11.94 11.97
C ASN A 179 16.05 10.51 12.49
N ASP A 180 15.61 10.25 13.72
CA ASP A 180 15.62 8.88 14.25
C ASP A 180 14.59 8.00 13.51
N ILE A 181 15.09 7.05 12.74
CA ILE A 181 14.30 6.04 12.03
C ILE A 181 14.47 4.69 12.73
N PHE A 182 13.38 3.97 12.87
CA PHE A 182 13.36 2.69 13.56
C PHE A 182 12.92 1.56 12.62
N LEU A 183 13.69 0.49 12.59
CA LEU A 183 13.28 -0.78 12.04
C LEU A 183 12.45 -1.53 13.07
N ARG A 184 11.35 -2.14 12.62
CA ARG A 184 10.41 -2.87 13.46
C ARG A 184 10.16 -4.25 12.87
N ALA A 185 9.96 -5.21 13.74
CA ALA A 185 9.54 -6.55 13.37
C ALA A 185 8.74 -7.21 14.51
N SER A 186 7.94 -8.20 14.18
CA SER A 186 7.50 -9.17 15.17
C SER A 186 8.06 -10.55 14.83
N VAL A 187 8.34 -11.33 15.86
CA VAL A 187 8.99 -12.63 15.78
C VAL A 187 8.08 -13.67 16.42
N LEU A 188 7.55 -14.58 15.61
CA LEU A 188 6.76 -15.70 16.05
C LEU A 188 7.69 -16.90 16.24
N LEU A 189 7.78 -17.38 17.46
CA LEU A 189 8.61 -18.52 17.87
C LEU A 189 7.86 -19.84 17.62
N PRO A 190 8.56 -20.92 17.25
CA PRO A 190 7.94 -22.22 17.10
C PRO A 190 7.37 -22.73 18.44
N ALA A 191 6.28 -23.48 18.39
CA ALA A 191 5.67 -24.05 19.60
C ALA A 191 6.64 -24.98 20.39
N ALA A 192 7.60 -25.58 19.70
CA ALA A 192 8.63 -26.43 20.30
C ALA A 192 9.77 -25.64 20.97
N TYR A 193 9.77 -24.30 20.92
CA TYR A 193 10.83 -23.51 21.55
C TYR A 193 10.70 -23.50 23.06
N GLU A 194 11.80 -23.87 23.72
CA GLU A 194 11.93 -23.77 25.17
C GLU A 194 12.95 -22.69 25.54
N THR A 195 12.57 -21.80 26.44
CA THR A 195 13.43 -20.68 26.89
C THR A 195 14.75 -21.22 27.47
N GLY A 196 15.87 -20.73 26.94
CA GLY A 196 17.21 -21.16 27.32
C GLY A 196 17.71 -22.40 26.57
N SER A 197 16.93 -22.95 25.64
CA SER A 197 17.38 -23.98 24.71
C SER A 197 18.46 -23.42 23.77
N SER A 198 19.43 -24.30 23.40
CA SER A 198 20.41 -23.99 22.34
C SER A 198 19.91 -24.33 20.92
N ALA A 199 18.69 -24.83 20.79
CA ALA A 199 18.11 -25.15 19.49
C ALA A 199 17.98 -23.90 18.61
N ARG A 200 18.31 -24.03 17.33
CA ARG A 200 18.16 -23.01 16.30
C ARG A 200 17.22 -23.53 15.22
N TYR A 201 16.51 -22.63 14.56
CA TYR A 201 15.45 -22.96 13.62
C TYR A 201 15.60 -22.18 12.32
N PRO A 202 15.15 -22.73 11.19
CA PRO A 202 15.00 -21.97 9.95
C PRO A 202 14.11 -20.75 10.17
N VAL A 203 14.34 -19.69 9.39
CA VAL A 203 13.59 -18.45 9.48
C VAL A 203 12.86 -18.14 8.17
N LEU A 204 11.60 -17.76 8.30
CA LEU A 204 10.78 -17.17 7.24
C LEU A 204 10.63 -15.68 7.49
N PHE A 205 11.23 -14.83 6.65
CA PHE A 205 10.96 -13.40 6.64
C PHE A 205 9.68 -13.18 5.84
N HIS A 206 8.63 -12.71 6.51
CA HIS A 206 7.33 -12.48 5.92
C HIS A 206 7.08 -10.99 5.73
N VAL A 207 6.90 -10.56 4.47
CA VAL A 207 6.65 -9.18 4.08
C VAL A 207 5.17 -8.98 3.79
N ALA A 208 4.59 -7.93 4.34
CA ALA A 208 3.18 -7.58 4.13
C ALA A 208 2.93 -7.06 2.71
N GLY A 209 1.65 -6.97 2.31
CA GLY A 209 1.22 -6.07 1.25
C GLY A 209 1.22 -4.61 1.69
N LEU A 210 0.90 -3.70 0.77
CA LEU A 210 0.84 -2.26 1.03
C LEU A 210 0.13 -1.92 2.35
N ASN A 211 0.68 -0.98 3.11
CA ASN A 211 0.21 -0.54 4.43
C ASN A 211 0.17 -1.65 5.51
N GLY A 212 0.72 -2.81 5.21
CA GLY A 212 0.79 -3.90 6.16
C GLY A 212 1.93 -3.75 7.14
N ARG A 213 1.61 -3.66 8.45
CA ARG A 213 2.58 -3.47 9.53
C ARG A 213 3.04 -4.79 10.14
N TYR A 214 4.17 -4.77 10.81
CA TYR A 214 4.72 -5.91 11.57
C TYR A 214 3.74 -6.48 12.61
N THR A 215 2.80 -5.69 13.12
CA THR A 215 1.77 -6.10 14.08
C THR A 215 0.71 -7.03 13.50
N ARG A 216 0.69 -7.24 12.17
CA ARG A 216 -0.24 -8.17 11.51
C ARG A 216 -0.14 -9.63 12.01
N SER A 217 1.00 -9.99 12.57
CA SER A 217 1.20 -11.29 13.23
C SER A 217 0.14 -11.59 14.31
N GLN A 218 -0.39 -10.56 14.99
CA GLN A 218 -1.46 -10.71 15.97
C GLN A 218 -2.76 -11.26 15.36
N ARG A 219 -3.07 -10.88 14.10
CA ARG A 219 -4.23 -11.43 13.37
C ARG A 219 -4.03 -12.91 13.05
N LEU A 220 -2.81 -13.30 12.71
CA LEU A 220 -2.48 -14.70 12.43
C LEU A 220 -2.66 -15.57 13.67
N LEU A 221 -2.31 -15.08 14.87
CA LEU A 221 -2.58 -15.77 16.13
C LEU A 221 -4.08 -15.84 16.48
N SER A 222 -4.93 -15.10 15.80
CA SER A 222 -6.40 -15.18 15.92
C SER A 222 -7.04 -16.07 14.85
N ASP A 223 -6.24 -16.65 13.96
CA ASP A 223 -6.71 -17.61 12.94
C ASP A 223 -6.65 -19.03 13.50
N ASP A 224 -7.82 -19.63 13.74
CA ASP A 224 -7.93 -20.97 14.34
C ASP A 224 -7.21 -22.04 13.49
N GLN A 225 -7.28 -21.96 12.16
CA GLN A 225 -6.61 -22.91 11.26
C GLN A 225 -5.09 -22.84 11.40
N PHE A 226 -4.55 -21.61 11.45
CA PHE A 226 -3.11 -21.42 11.65
C PHE A 226 -2.68 -21.90 13.03
N MET A 227 -3.41 -21.57 14.08
CA MET A 227 -3.04 -21.94 15.46
C MET A 227 -3.13 -23.44 15.69
N GLU A 228 -4.12 -24.13 15.13
CA GLU A 228 -4.19 -25.61 15.18
C GLU A 228 -2.97 -26.23 14.51
N TYR A 229 -2.57 -25.72 13.35
CA TYR A 229 -1.35 -26.15 12.67
C TYR A 229 -0.11 -25.80 13.50
N TRP A 230 0.07 -24.53 13.90
CA TRP A 230 1.28 -24.03 14.56
C TRP A 230 1.60 -24.73 15.88
N LEU A 231 0.56 -25.11 16.62
CA LEU A 231 0.68 -25.84 17.89
C LEU A 231 0.68 -27.37 17.72
N GLY A 232 0.54 -27.85 16.49
CA GLY A 232 0.52 -29.28 16.18
C GLY A 232 1.88 -29.95 16.35
N ASN A 233 1.88 -31.22 16.72
CA ASN A 233 3.12 -31.99 16.96
C ASN A 233 3.91 -32.28 15.66
N ASP A 234 3.25 -32.26 14.51
CA ASP A 234 3.83 -32.55 13.20
C ASP A 234 4.25 -31.29 12.45
N THR A 235 4.05 -30.10 13.05
CA THR A 235 4.42 -28.82 12.44
C THR A 235 5.94 -28.67 12.43
N PRO A 236 6.55 -28.36 11.27
CA PRO A 236 7.96 -28.06 11.22
C PRO A 236 8.30 -26.85 12.10
N ALA A 237 9.31 -27.02 12.95
CA ALA A 237 9.73 -25.93 13.81
C ALA A 237 10.49 -24.86 12.99
N ALA A 238 9.96 -23.64 12.97
CA ALA A 238 10.53 -22.50 12.28
C ALA A 238 10.25 -21.19 13.06
N VAL A 239 11.04 -20.17 12.81
CA VAL A 239 10.77 -18.79 13.25
C VAL A 239 10.13 -18.04 12.10
N ILE A 240 9.05 -17.27 12.35
CA ILE A 240 8.52 -16.34 11.36
C ILE A 240 8.80 -14.91 11.84
N VAL A 241 9.44 -14.12 10.99
CA VAL A 241 9.71 -12.69 11.24
C VAL A 241 8.82 -11.86 10.32
N PHE A 242 7.93 -11.06 10.88
CA PHE A 242 7.09 -10.13 10.13
C PHE A 242 7.78 -8.77 10.07
N LEU A 243 8.25 -8.39 8.90
CA LEU A 243 8.93 -7.12 8.68
C LEU A 243 7.92 -5.96 8.55
N ASP A 244 8.33 -4.78 9.02
CA ASP A 244 7.61 -3.53 8.81
C ASP A 244 8.11 -2.85 7.54
N GLY A 245 7.20 -2.46 6.64
CA GLY A 245 7.53 -1.77 5.39
C GLY A 245 7.44 -0.25 5.49
N GLU A 246 6.88 0.30 6.56
CA GLU A 246 6.52 1.69 6.71
C GLU A 246 7.72 2.65 6.57
N SER A 247 7.55 3.67 5.73
CA SER A 247 8.52 4.72 5.45
C SER A 247 7.83 6.07 5.22
N PRO A 248 8.56 7.19 5.09
CA PRO A 248 7.97 8.49 4.78
C PRO A 248 7.21 8.55 3.44
N TYR A 249 7.50 7.63 2.52
CA TYR A 249 6.88 7.56 1.19
C TYR A 249 5.99 6.32 1.01
N GLY A 250 5.47 5.74 2.09
CA GLY A 250 4.71 4.49 2.06
C GLY A 250 5.59 3.28 2.29
N ASP A 251 5.34 2.20 1.57
CA ASP A 251 6.12 0.98 1.72
C ASP A 251 7.52 1.14 1.10
N SER A 252 8.54 0.80 1.89
CA SER A 252 9.95 0.84 1.47
C SER A 252 10.35 -0.28 0.50
N TYR A 253 9.46 -1.27 0.30
CA TYR A 253 9.77 -2.50 -0.46
C TYR A 253 11.00 -3.24 0.06
N GLN A 254 11.48 -2.93 1.26
CA GLN A 254 12.69 -3.49 1.87
C GLN A 254 13.94 -3.35 0.96
N MET A 255 13.95 -2.40 0.01
CA MET A 255 15.00 -2.23 -0.99
C MET A 255 15.83 -0.96 -0.72
N ASN A 256 17.04 -0.92 -1.28
CA ASN A 256 17.80 0.32 -1.34
C ASN A 256 17.24 1.22 -2.44
N SER A 257 16.82 2.41 -2.10
CA SER A 257 16.30 3.40 -3.03
C SER A 257 17.02 4.75 -2.86
N ALA A 258 17.18 5.47 -3.95
CA ALA A 258 17.71 6.83 -3.91
C ALA A 258 16.76 7.82 -3.19
N VAL A 259 15.47 7.52 -3.12
CA VAL A 259 14.43 8.34 -2.48
C VAL A 259 14.05 7.80 -1.10
N SER A 260 13.70 6.49 -1.02
CA SER A 260 13.27 5.87 0.24
C SER A 260 14.42 5.48 1.17
N GLY A 261 15.68 5.57 0.73
CA GLY A 261 16.84 5.25 1.55
C GLY A 261 17.29 3.79 1.50
N PRO A 262 18.33 3.42 2.27
CA PRO A 262 19.01 2.14 2.19
C PRO A 262 18.35 1.06 3.06
N TYR A 263 17.07 0.72 2.82
CA TYR A 263 16.33 -0.25 3.66
C TYR A 263 16.89 -1.68 3.55
N ALA A 264 17.33 -2.12 2.37
CA ALA A 264 17.94 -3.44 2.25
C ALA A 264 19.25 -3.52 3.07
N ASP A 265 20.13 -2.54 2.94
CA ASP A 265 21.38 -2.51 3.72
C ASP A 265 21.09 -2.44 5.23
N ALA A 266 20.12 -1.64 5.66
CA ALA A 266 19.70 -1.56 7.06
C ALA A 266 19.17 -2.90 7.58
N ASN A 267 18.36 -3.61 6.78
CA ASN A 267 17.90 -4.94 7.15
C ASN A 267 19.06 -5.94 7.26
N PHE A 268 19.94 -6.01 6.25
CA PHE A 268 21.02 -6.99 6.20
C PHE A 268 22.14 -6.74 7.22
N THR A 269 22.39 -5.47 7.56
CA THR A 269 23.52 -5.13 8.43
C THR A 269 23.12 -4.73 9.86
N GLU A 270 21.85 -4.41 10.11
CA GLU A 270 21.37 -3.97 11.42
C GLU A 270 20.29 -4.93 11.97
N LEU A 271 19.13 -5.07 11.27
CA LEU A 271 17.98 -5.82 11.82
C LEU A 271 18.22 -7.33 11.83
N PHE A 272 18.64 -7.92 10.71
CA PHE A 272 18.80 -9.39 10.64
C PHE A 272 19.89 -9.92 11.56
N PRO A 273 21.09 -9.30 11.68
CA PRO A 273 22.06 -9.68 12.70
C PRO A 273 21.53 -9.56 14.13
N TYR A 274 20.80 -8.49 14.44
CA TYR A 274 20.14 -8.33 15.74
C TYR A 274 19.16 -9.47 16.02
N LEU A 275 18.32 -9.83 15.04
CA LEU A 275 17.36 -10.95 15.19
C LEU A 275 18.05 -12.29 15.42
N VAL A 276 19.13 -12.57 14.72
CA VAL A 276 19.94 -13.80 14.91
C VAL A 276 20.56 -13.86 16.29
N GLU A 277 21.02 -12.72 16.82
CA GLU A 277 21.58 -12.64 18.19
C GLU A 277 20.52 -12.86 19.27
N GLN A 278 19.33 -12.28 19.10
CA GLN A 278 18.29 -12.26 20.13
C GLN A 278 17.36 -13.47 20.12
N PHE A 279 17.21 -14.12 18.97
CA PHE A 279 16.21 -15.18 18.76
C PHE A 279 16.85 -16.50 18.27
N PRO A 280 16.16 -17.63 18.40
CA PRO A 280 16.70 -18.94 18.04
C PRO A 280 16.72 -19.19 16.52
N ILE A 281 17.31 -18.29 15.77
CA ILE A 281 17.39 -18.34 14.30
C ILE A 281 18.71 -19.03 13.90
N GLU A 282 18.63 -20.00 12.97
CA GLU A 282 19.82 -20.62 12.36
C GLU A 282 20.43 -19.67 11.33
N ASP A 283 21.68 -19.24 11.57
CA ASP A 283 22.37 -18.25 10.76
C ASP A 283 23.09 -18.86 9.54
N LEU A 284 22.33 -19.59 8.73
CA LEU A 284 22.84 -20.19 7.48
C LEU A 284 21.94 -19.76 6.31
N PRO A 285 22.50 -19.45 5.13
CA PRO A 285 21.71 -19.15 3.94
C PRO A 285 20.68 -20.23 3.60
N SER A 286 21.03 -21.53 3.75
CA SER A 286 20.14 -22.66 3.52
C SER A 286 18.89 -22.68 4.42
N ASN A 287 18.91 -21.92 5.53
CA ASN A 287 17.81 -21.84 6.49
C ASN A 287 17.07 -20.48 6.47
N ARG A 288 17.31 -19.64 5.47
CA ARG A 288 16.66 -18.34 5.34
C ARG A 288 15.71 -18.33 4.14
N PHE A 289 14.47 -18.01 4.39
CA PHE A 289 13.41 -17.97 3.38
C PHE A 289 12.67 -16.65 3.46
N VAL A 290 12.00 -16.27 2.36
CA VAL A 290 11.20 -15.05 2.32
C VAL A 290 9.85 -15.32 1.67
N SER A 291 8.79 -14.72 2.19
CA SER A 291 7.44 -14.82 1.63
C SER A 291 6.68 -13.51 1.73
N GLY A 292 5.65 -13.39 0.94
CA GLY A 292 4.73 -12.28 1.02
C GLY A 292 3.70 -12.26 -0.09
N CYS A 293 2.71 -11.36 0.05
CA CYS A 293 1.68 -11.16 -0.97
C CYS A 293 1.63 -9.71 -1.42
N SER A 294 1.23 -9.44 -2.68
CA SER A 294 1.16 -8.09 -3.23
C SER A 294 2.53 -7.42 -3.24
N THR A 295 2.69 -6.24 -2.66
CA THR A 295 4.00 -5.63 -2.36
C THR A 295 4.98 -6.64 -1.77
N GLY A 296 4.55 -7.39 -0.73
CA GLY A 296 5.39 -8.44 -0.13
C GLY A 296 5.71 -9.59 -1.09
N GLY A 297 4.84 -9.89 -2.04
CA GLY A 297 5.10 -10.84 -3.11
C GLY A 297 6.22 -10.38 -4.04
N TRP A 298 6.21 -9.12 -4.45
CA TRP A 298 7.29 -8.53 -5.22
C TRP A 298 8.59 -8.49 -4.41
N VAL A 299 8.53 -8.04 -3.15
CA VAL A 299 9.70 -7.98 -2.27
C VAL A 299 10.32 -9.36 -2.07
N SER A 300 9.52 -10.40 -1.85
CA SER A 300 10.04 -11.76 -1.62
C SER A 300 10.82 -12.26 -2.83
N MET A 301 10.30 -12.12 -4.06
CA MET A 301 11.05 -12.50 -5.25
C MET A 301 12.26 -11.58 -5.52
N ALA A 302 12.13 -10.27 -5.26
CA ALA A 302 13.22 -9.32 -5.45
C ALA A 302 14.41 -9.63 -4.53
N LEU A 303 14.15 -9.89 -3.25
CA LEU A 303 15.18 -10.29 -2.29
C LEU A 303 15.89 -11.57 -2.72
N GLN A 304 15.16 -12.59 -3.21
CA GLN A 304 15.78 -13.82 -3.70
C GLN A 304 16.57 -13.60 -4.99
N ILE A 305 16.07 -12.78 -5.93
CA ILE A 305 16.70 -12.54 -7.24
C ILE A 305 17.94 -11.64 -7.10
N LEU A 306 17.85 -10.59 -6.28
CA LEU A 306 18.93 -9.59 -6.15
C LEU A 306 19.99 -10.00 -5.10
N TYR A 307 19.61 -10.86 -4.14
CA TYR A 307 20.50 -11.38 -3.08
C TYR A 307 20.50 -12.93 -3.07
N PRO A 308 20.83 -13.60 -4.20
CA PRO A 308 20.58 -15.03 -4.39
C PRO A 308 21.36 -15.96 -3.46
N ASP A 309 22.48 -15.47 -2.91
CA ASP A 309 23.33 -16.21 -1.96
C ASP A 309 22.86 -16.06 -0.49
N TYR A 310 21.88 -15.17 -0.23
CA TYR A 310 21.40 -14.93 1.13
C TYR A 310 20.20 -15.79 1.51
N PHE A 311 19.32 -16.10 0.54
CA PHE A 311 18.08 -16.86 0.76
C PHE A 311 18.07 -18.20 0.02
N ASN A 312 17.37 -19.18 0.57
CA ASN A 312 17.18 -20.51 0.00
C ASN A 312 15.80 -20.74 -0.62
N GLY A 313 14.95 -19.74 -0.70
CA GLY A 313 13.64 -19.81 -1.34
C GLY A 313 12.80 -18.58 -1.12
N ALA A 314 12.07 -18.20 -2.16
CA ALA A 314 11.06 -17.15 -2.14
C ALA A 314 9.69 -17.71 -2.51
N TYR A 315 8.71 -17.36 -1.68
CA TYR A 315 7.30 -17.70 -1.85
C TYR A 315 6.53 -16.41 -2.14
N SER A 316 6.27 -16.17 -3.41
CA SER A 316 5.74 -14.91 -3.93
C SER A 316 4.28 -15.09 -4.32
N LEU A 317 3.38 -14.48 -3.58
CA LEU A 317 1.94 -14.60 -3.76
C LEU A 317 1.38 -13.31 -4.37
N SER A 318 0.63 -13.40 -5.46
CA SER A 318 0.06 -12.25 -6.19
C SER A 318 1.02 -11.04 -6.22
N PRO A 319 2.28 -11.21 -6.66
CA PRO A 319 3.26 -10.13 -6.60
C PRO A 319 2.83 -8.92 -7.41
N ASP A 320 3.23 -7.74 -6.96
CA ASP A 320 3.24 -6.56 -7.82
C ASP A 320 4.04 -6.88 -9.09
N SER A 321 3.77 -6.15 -10.17
CA SER A 321 4.28 -6.54 -11.49
C SER A 321 5.81 -6.67 -11.54
N PRO A 322 6.36 -7.85 -11.84
CA PRO A 322 7.79 -8.03 -12.06
C PRO A 322 8.26 -7.56 -13.42
N SER A 323 7.35 -7.29 -14.37
CA SER A 323 7.67 -6.82 -15.72
C SER A 323 6.98 -5.50 -15.99
N PHE A 324 7.76 -4.44 -16.22
CA PHE A 324 7.22 -3.12 -16.50
C PHE A 324 6.71 -2.95 -17.95
N ARG A 325 6.78 -4.01 -18.75
CA ARG A 325 6.01 -4.16 -19.98
C ARG A 325 4.51 -4.34 -19.72
N ALA A 326 4.15 -4.75 -18.50
CA ALA A 326 2.78 -4.83 -18.01
C ALA A 326 2.73 -4.39 -16.53
N PHE A 327 3.03 -3.15 -16.29
CA PHE A 327 2.90 -2.50 -14.98
C PHE A 327 1.42 -2.24 -14.72
N GLN A 328 0.73 -3.22 -14.13
CA GLN A 328 -0.72 -3.43 -14.26
C GLN A 328 -1.12 -3.54 -15.75
N LEU A 329 -1.83 -2.53 -16.29
CA LEU A 329 -2.23 -2.46 -17.71
C LEU A 329 -1.40 -1.47 -18.53
N VAL A 330 -0.30 -0.95 -17.99
CA VAL A 330 0.56 0.04 -18.65
C VAL A 330 1.86 -0.60 -19.08
N ASN A 331 2.26 -0.43 -20.34
CA ASN A 331 3.62 -0.70 -20.77
C ASN A 331 4.45 0.56 -20.60
N LEU A 332 5.26 0.65 -19.53
CA LEU A 332 6.04 1.85 -19.21
C LEU A 332 7.06 2.23 -20.30
N TYR A 333 7.42 1.29 -21.20
CA TYR A 333 8.43 1.52 -22.22
C TYR A 333 7.90 1.92 -23.58
N SER A 334 6.60 1.68 -23.84
CA SER A 334 6.02 1.88 -25.17
C SER A 334 4.70 2.65 -25.19
N ASP A 335 4.01 2.77 -24.05
CA ASP A 335 2.80 3.55 -23.97
C ASP A 335 3.11 5.04 -23.78
N ASP A 336 2.33 5.91 -24.39
CA ASP A 336 2.45 7.36 -24.21
C ASP A 336 1.66 7.87 -22.99
N ASN A 337 0.67 7.07 -22.52
CA ASN A 337 -0.26 7.51 -21.50
C ASN A 337 -0.64 6.36 -20.55
N ALA A 338 -0.63 6.63 -19.24
CA ALA A 338 -1.01 5.68 -18.20
C ALA A 338 -2.53 5.58 -18.02
N PHE A 339 -3.29 6.65 -18.24
CA PHE A 339 -4.75 6.70 -17.97
C PHE A 339 -5.60 6.14 -19.09
N THR A 340 -5.09 6.23 -20.32
CA THR A 340 -5.79 5.76 -21.52
C THR A 340 -4.90 4.89 -22.40
N SER A 341 -5.51 3.90 -23.04
CA SER A 341 -4.85 3.11 -24.08
C SER A 341 -4.67 3.94 -25.37
N ALA A 342 -3.90 3.44 -26.32
CA ALA A 342 -3.73 4.05 -27.64
C ALA A 342 -5.06 4.21 -28.43
N SER A 343 -6.09 3.43 -28.09
CA SER A 343 -7.45 3.56 -28.64
C SER A 343 -8.35 4.53 -27.88
N GLY A 344 -7.83 5.23 -26.84
CA GLY A 344 -8.59 6.17 -26.02
C GLY A 344 -9.47 5.51 -24.95
N MET A 345 -9.33 4.20 -24.70
CA MET A 345 -10.07 3.53 -23.64
C MET A 345 -9.43 3.82 -22.29
N ILE A 346 -10.25 4.19 -21.29
CA ILE A 346 -9.80 4.38 -19.91
C ILE A 346 -9.22 3.08 -19.37
N ARG A 347 -8.06 3.15 -18.75
CA ARG A 347 -7.44 2.01 -18.08
C ARG A 347 -7.95 1.89 -16.65
N PRO A 348 -8.61 0.78 -16.30
CA PRO A 348 -8.92 0.49 -14.91
C PRO A 348 -7.63 0.20 -14.14
N SER A 349 -7.56 0.63 -12.89
CA SER A 349 -6.54 0.19 -11.93
C SER A 349 -6.98 -1.07 -11.21
N ALA A 350 -8.28 -1.16 -10.90
CA ALA A 350 -8.83 -2.32 -10.23
C ALA A 350 -10.10 -2.85 -10.88
N ARG A 351 -10.31 -4.18 -10.70
CA ARG A 351 -11.53 -4.90 -11.10
C ARG A 351 -12.04 -5.81 -9.99
N ALA A 352 -13.30 -6.19 -10.07
CA ALA A 352 -13.83 -7.33 -9.32
C ALA A 352 -13.40 -8.66 -9.97
N THR A 353 -13.52 -9.77 -9.26
CA THR A 353 -13.17 -11.10 -9.78
C THR A 353 -14.07 -11.57 -10.94
N ASN A 354 -15.23 -10.93 -11.14
CA ASN A 354 -16.06 -11.14 -12.34
C ASN A 354 -15.61 -10.30 -13.56
N GLY A 355 -14.57 -9.46 -13.40
CA GLY A 355 -14.01 -8.61 -14.45
C GLY A 355 -14.52 -7.18 -14.49
N ASP A 356 -15.54 -6.82 -13.69
CA ASP A 356 -16.11 -5.46 -13.68
C ASP A 356 -15.10 -4.44 -13.13
N PRO A 357 -14.78 -3.34 -13.86
CA PRO A 357 -13.91 -2.29 -13.37
C PRO A 357 -14.46 -1.61 -12.11
N ARG A 358 -13.61 -1.36 -11.13
CA ARG A 358 -13.96 -0.66 -9.88
C ARG A 358 -13.63 0.81 -9.97
N PHE A 359 -12.39 1.13 -10.29
CA PHE A 359 -11.87 2.48 -10.47
C PHE A 359 -10.73 2.47 -11.50
N SER A 360 -10.44 3.64 -12.05
CA SER A 360 -9.37 3.82 -13.03
C SER A 360 -8.05 4.21 -12.38
N ILE A 361 -6.94 4.10 -13.13
CA ILE A 361 -5.64 4.64 -12.71
C ILE A 361 -5.74 6.14 -12.44
N ALA A 362 -6.49 6.89 -13.25
CA ALA A 362 -6.71 8.31 -13.04
C ALA A 362 -7.45 8.62 -11.73
N ASP A 363 -8.44 7.80 -11.35
CA ASP A 363 -9.15 7.96 -10.06
C ASP A 363 -8.22 7.76 -8.88
N GLU A 364 -7.42 6.70 -8.91
CA GLU A 364 -6.46 6.37 -7.85
C GLU A 364 -5.37 7.44 -7.73
N VAL A 365 -4.75 7.85 -8.84
CA VAL A 365 -3.77 8.95 -8.87
C VAL A 365 -4.37 10.26 -8.35
N ARG A 366 -5.64 10.57 -8.68
CA ARG A 366 -6.32 11.76 -8.15
C ARG A 366 -6.53 11.68 -6.64
N MET A 367 -6.92 10.51 -6.12
CA MET A 367 -7.05 10.29 -4.68
C MET A 367 -5.69 10.50 -4.00
N GLU A 368 -4.65 9.85 -4.51
CA GLU A 368 -3.30 9.97 -3.98
C GLU A 368 -2.77 11.41 -4.04
N ALA A 369 -3.05 12.15 -5.12
CA ALA A 369 -2.67 13.56 -5.23
C ALA A 369 -3.37 14.40 -4.15
N ALA A 370 -4.64 14.12 -3.85
CA ALA A 370 -5.35 14.81 -2.78
C ALA A 370 -4.82 14.44 -1.37
N MET A 371 -4.19 13.28 -1.21
CA MET A 371 -3.52 12.88 0.05
C MET A 371 -2.13 13.49 0.19
N GLY A 372 -1.36 13.54 -0.87
CA GLY A 372 0.06 13.90 -0.84
C GLY A 372 0.31 15.39 -0.69
N ARG A 373 1.29 15.77 0.13
CA ARG A 373 1.76 17.16 0.27
C ARG A 373 2.13 17.76 -1.09
N GLY A 374 1.79 19.00 -1.30
CA GLY A 374 1.95 19.71 -2.59
C GLY A 374 0.96 19.26 -3.65
N ASP A 375 -0.17 18.65 -3.25
CA ASP A 375 -1.18 18.09 -4.15
C ASP A 375 -0.56 17.08 -5.14
N SER A 376 0.40 16.28 -4.69
CA SER A 376 1.19 15.40 -5.52
C SER A 376 1.05 13.93 -5.11
N TYR A 377 0.66 13.06 -6.06
CA TYR A 377 0.49 11.64 -5.81
C TYR A 377 1.79 10.93 -5.37
N VAL A 378 2.94 11.42 -5.78
CA VAL A 378 4.23 10.81 -5.39
C VAL A 378 4.59 11.06 -3.92
N ASN A 379 3.87 11.95 -3.23
CA ASN A 379 4.02 12.25 -1.80
C ASN A 379 2.88 11.66 -0.96
N SER A 380 2.05 10.79 -1.53
CA SER A 380 0.85 10.27 -0.87
C SER A 380 1.14 9.21 0.20
N GLY A 381 2.26 8.48 0.07
CA GLY A 381 2.51 7.27 0.85
C GLY A 381 1.65 6.06 0.42
N GLN A 382 0.82 6.19 -0.63
CA GLN A 382 0.00 5.12 -1.19
C GLN A 382 0.74 4.38 -2.31
N GLN A 383 0.04 3.50 -3.04
CA GLN A 383 0.67 2.56 -3.97
C GLN A 383 1.50 3.22 -5.06
N TRP A 384 0.94 4.23 -5.75
CA TRP A 384 1.67 4.95 -6.81
C TRP A 384 2.78 5.82 -6.25
N GLY A 385 2.55 6.43 -5.08
CA GLY A 385 3.58 7.18 -4.35
C GLY A 385 4.76 6.29 -3.97
N ALA A 386 4.50 5.13 -3.34
CA ALA A 386 5.51 4.17 -2.93
C ALA A 386 6.32 3.63 -4.12
N TRP A 387 5.67 3.28 -5.23
CA TRP A 387 6.40 2.83 -6.44
C TRP A 387 7.32 3.91 -7.01
N ASN A 388 6.85 5.17 -7.06
CA ASN A 388 7.69 6.27 -7.52
C ASN A 388 8.89 6.51 -6.59
N ALA A 389 8.71 6.34 -5.28
CA ALA A 389 9.78 6.49 -4.31
C ALA A 389 10.80 5.33 -4.37
N VAL A 390 10.34 4.09 -4.51
CA VAL A 390 11.22 2.91 -4.52
C VAL A 390 11.99 2.79 -5.83
N TYR A 391 11.32 2.96 -6.97
CA TYR A 391 11.93 2.74 -8.29
C TYR A 391 12.53 4.00 -8.91
N GLY A 392 12.11 5.18 -8.41
CA GLY A 392 12.43 6.46 -9.00
C GLY A 392 13.75 7.09 -8.56
N GLN A 393 14.00 8.26 -9.10
CA GLN A 393 15.10 9.13 -8.74
C GLN A 393 14.55 10.36 -8.00
N PRO A 394 15.32 10.94 -7.07
CA PRO A 394 14.92 12.16 -6.38
C PRO A 394 15.05 13.39 -7.28
N ASP A 395 14.17 14.37 -7.06
CA ASP A 395 14.32 15.74 -7.53
C ASP A 395 15.36 16.51 -6.67
N GLU A 396 15.55 17.81 -6.94
CA GLU A 396 16.47 18.67 -6.18
C GLU A 396 16.11 18.83 -4.68
N GLN A 397 14.87 18.51 -4.32
CA GLN A 397 14.36 18.53 -2.95
C GLN A 397 14.34 17.14 -2.30
N GLY A 398 14.82 16.10 -2.98
CA GLY A 398 14.83 14.72 -2.49
C GLY A 398 13.52 13.97 -2.67
N ARG A 399 12.51 14.53 -3.36
CA ARG A 399 11.19 13.93 -3.58
C ARG A 399 11.20 13.07 -4.85
N PRO A 400 10.35 12.03 -4.95
CA PRO A 400 10.27 11.22 -6.16
C PRO A 400 9.89 12.05 -7.40
N ILE A 401 10.59 11.84 -8.50
CA ILE A 401 10.18 12.42 -9.80
C ILE A 401 9.02 11.56 -10.36
N PRO A 402 7.85 12.14 -10.67
CA PRO A 402 6.70 11.37 -11.13
C PRO A 402 6.96 10.68 -12.48
N VAL A 403 6.59 9.39 -12.56
CA VAL A 403 6.71 8.59 -13.78
C VAL A 403 5.71 9.02 -14.86
N TRP A 404 4.62 9.68 -14.48
CA TRP A 404 3.66 10.32 -15.39
C TRP A 404 3.06 11.59 -14.78
N ASP A 405 2.56 12.43 -15.66
CA ASP A 405 1.81 13.63 -15.26
C ASP A 405 0.48 13.24 -14.61
N GLN A 406 0.21 13.72 -13.41
CA GLN A 406 -0.96 13.33 -12.62
C GLN A 406 -2.31 13.84 -13.16
N GLN A 407 -2.32 14.82 -14.06
CA GLN A 407 -3.54 15.38 -14.64
C GLN A 407 -3.87 14.73 -15.99
N THR A 408 -2.86 14.47 -16.78
CA THR A 408 -3.02 13.99 -18.17
C THR A 408 -2.70 12.51 -18.34
N GLY A 409 -1.95 11.90 -17.41
CA GLY A 409 -1.44 10.54 -17.52
C GLY A 409 -0.27 10.39 -18.50
N ALA A 410 0.25 11.48 -19.05
CA ALA A 410 1.38 11.45 -20.00
C ALA A 410 2.62 10.85 -19.33
N ILE A 411 3.13 9.75 -19.87
CA ILE A 411 4.29 9.04 -19.32
C ILE A 411 5.56 9.82 -19.62
N ASN A 412 6.42 9.98 -18.59
CA ASN A 412 7.74 10.53 -18.75
C ASN A 412 8.72 9.40 -19.13
N PRO A 413 9.15 9.29 -20.40
CA PRO A 413 9.95 8.16 -20.85
C PRO A 413 11.36 8.13 -20.22
N VAL A 414 11.87 9.29 -19.76
CA VAL A 414 13.15 9.35 -19.06
C VAL A 414 13.05 8.69 -17.69
N VAL A 415 12.01 9.03 -16.93
CA VAL A 415 11.74 8.43 -15.61
C VAL A 415 11.40 6.96 -15.76
N ALA A 416 10.50 6.58 -16.68
CA ALA A 416 10.14 5.20 -16.93
C ALA A 416 11.36 4.33 -17.28
N ASN A 417 12.28 4.84 -18.09
CA ASN A 417 13.53 4.13 -18.37
C ASN A 417 14.50 4.06 -17.18
N SER A 418 14.47 5.02 -16.25
CA SER A 418 15.30 4.96 -15.05
C SER A 418 14.85 3.85 -14.08
N TRP A 419 13.60 3.37 -14.19
CA TRP A 419 13.07 2.24 -13.40
C TRP A 419 13.52 0.86 -13.88
N ARG A 420 14.16 0.74 -15.06
CA ARG A 420 14.61 -0.56 -15.62
C ARG A 420 15.41 -1.46 -14.69
N PRO A 421 16.26 -0.96 -13.76
CA PRO A 421 16.95 -1.82 -12.79
C PRO A 421 16.01 -2.60 -11.87
N TRP A 422 14.76 -2.12 -11.68
CA TRP A 422 13.73 -2.72 -10.84
C TRP A 422 12.75 -3.63 -11.61
N ASP A 423 12.85 -3.67 -12.95
CA ASP A 423 12.12 -4.62 -13.78
C ASP A 423 12.78 -5.99 -13.65
N LEU A 424 12.24 -6.83 -12.76
CA LEU A 424 12.82 -8.14 -12.41
C LEU A 424 12.81 -9.11 -13.59
N ASP A 425 11.83 -9.01 -14.51
CA ASP A 425 11.78 -9.79 -15.74
C ASP A 425 12.98 -9.44 -16.64
N LEU A 426 13.27 -8.14 -16.84
CA LEU A 426 14.46 -7.70 -17.58
C LEU A 426 15.74 -8.12 -16.87
N TYR A 427 15.79 -7.93 -15.54
CA TYR A 427 16.97 -8.27 -14.75
C TYR A 427 17.32 -9.76 -14.86
N VAL A 428 16.33 -10.64 -14.68
CA VAL A 428 16.49 -12.09 -14.82
C VAL A 428 16.94 -12.47 -16.22
N ARG A 429 16.26 -11.94 -17.25
CA ARG A 429 16.59 -12.21 -18.65
C ARG A 429 18.05 -11.84 -18.99
N ASP A 430 18.47 -10.66 -18.54
CA ASP A 430 19.76 -10.11 -18.91
C ASP A 430 20.92 -10.68 -18.06
N ASN A 431 20.64 -11.24 -16.87
CA ASN A 431 21.64 -11.71 -15.92
C ASN A 431 21.57 -13.22 -15.62
N TRP A 432 20.68 -14.00 -16.26
CA TRP A 432 20.45 -15.40 -15.91
C TRP A 432 21.72 -16.24 -15.85
N ARG A 433 22.63 -16.01 -16.77
CA ARG A 433 23.89 -16.76 -16.82
C ARG A 433 24.72 -16.67 -15.53
N SER A 434 24.64 -15.55 -14.83
CA SER A 434 25.36 -15.32 -13.56
C SER A 434 24.55 -15.69 -12.33
N ILE A 435 23.23 -15.39 -12.31
CA ILE A 435 22.39 -15.60 -11.13
C ILE A 435 21.67 -16.96 -11.13
N GLY A 436 21.43 -17.53 -12.32
CA GLY A 436 20.69 -18.79 -12.49
C GLY A 436 21.22 -19.95 -11.66
N PRO A 437 22.57 -20.19 -11.58
CA PRO A 437 23.11 -21.27 -10.76
C PRO A 437 22.69 -21.22 -9.27
N THR A 438 22.47 -20.02 -8.73
CA THR A 438 22.04 -19.82 -7.32
C THR A 438 20.53 -19.67 -7.16
N LEU A 439 19.78 -19.45 -8.26
CA LEU A 439 18.33 -19.26 -8.25
C LEU A 439 17.53 -20.52 -8.63
N THR A 440 18.14 -21.49 -9.30
CA THR A 440 17.46 -22.72 -9.74
C THR A 440 16.68 -23.36 -8.58
N GLY A 441 15.36 -23.56 -8.80
CA GLY A 441 14.44 -24.19 -7.86
C GLY A 441 14.04 -23.33 -6.64
N LYS A 442 14.50 -22.08 -6.53
CA LYS A 442 14.23 -21.22 -5.36
C LYS A 442 13.04 -20.27 -5.51
N LEU A 443 12.43 -20.17 -6.69
CA LEU A 443 11.34 -19.24 -6.95
C LEU A 443 10.00 -19.98 -7.02
N GLN A 444 9.05 -19.63 -6.17
CA GLN A 444 7.71 -20.17 -6.15
C GLN A 444 6.66 -19.07 -6.18
N PHE A 445 5.67 -19.24 -7.05
CA PHE A 445 4.64 -18.22 -7.31
C PHE A 445 3.24 -18.80 -7.18
N TRP A 446 2.34 -18.04 -6.55
CA TRP A 446 0.90 -18.25 -6.55
C TRP A 446 0.21 -17.00 -7.07
N MET A 447 -0.69 -17.19 -8.04
CA MET A 447 -1.40 -16.07 -8.66
C MET A 447 -2.85 -16.45 -8.98
N GLY A 448 -3.78 -15.61 -8.56
CA GLY A 448 -5.17 -15.69 -9.04
C GLY A 448 -5.26 -15.20 -10.48
N ASP A 449 -5.93 -15.96 -11.36
CA ASP A 449 -6.08 -15.55 -12.77
C ASP A 449 -7.02 -14.32 -12.92
N MET A 450 -7.85 -14.06 -11.89
CA MET A 450 -8.71 -12.89 -11.78
C MET A 450 -8.17 -11.84 -10.80
N ASP A 451 -6.85 -11.76 -10.68
CA ASP A 451 -6.21 -10.74 -9.83
C ASP A 451 -6.84 -9.37 -10.03
N ASN A 452 -7.15 -8.71 -8.91
CA ASN A 452 -7.93 -7.48 -8.91
C ASN A 452 -7.19 -6.29 -9.52
N TYR A 453 -5.86 -6.30 -9.52
CA TYR A 453 -5.01 -5.20 -9.99
C TYR A 453 -4.28 -5.52 -11.29
N TYR A 454 -4.73 -6.57 -12.03
CA TYR A 454 -4.16 -6.99 -13.32
C TYR A 454 -2.68 -7.43 -13.26
N LEU A 455 -2.18 -7.78 -12.08
CA LEU A 455 -0.77 -8.14 -11.86
C LEU A 455 -0.38 -9.46 -12.52
N THR A 456 -1.36 -10.30 -12.82
CA THR A 456 -1.24 -11.52 -13.64
C THR A 456 -0.42 -11.30 -14.92
N ASN A 457 -0.60 -10.15 -15.57
CA ASN A 457 0.04 -9.87 -16.87
C ASN A 457 1.58 -9.77 -16.74
N GLY A 458 2.06 -9.07 -15.72
CA GLY A 458 3.49 -8.93 -15.46
C GLY A 458 4.13 -10.26 -15.04
N LEU A 459 3.44 -11.05 -14.21
CA LEU A 459 3.95 -12.35 -13.79
C LEU A 459 4.05 -13.35 -14.95
N ARG A 460 3.14 -13.31 -15.92
CA ARG A 460 3.25 -14.15 -17.14
C ARG A 460 4.49 -13.85 -17.97
N TYR A 461 4.91 -12.59 -18.06
CA TYR A 461 6.17 -12.26 -18.72
C TYR A 461 7.38 -12.85 -17.99
N LEU A 462 7.39 -12.81 -16.67
CA LEU A 462 8.46 -13.44 -15.89
C LEU A 462 8.43 -14.97 -16.02
N GLU A 463 7.23 -15.59 -16.03
CA GLU A 463 7.06 -17.02 -16.29
C GLU A 463 7.64 -17.42 -17.65
N GLU A 464 7.31 -16.69 -18.72
CA GLU A 464 7.87 -16.89 -20.05
C GLU A 464 9.41 -16.78 -20.05
N THR A 465 9.93 -15.77 -19.37
CA THR A 465 11.38 -15.55 -19.25
C THR A 465 12.09 -16.69 -18.51
N LEU A 466 11.52 -17.19 -17.41
CA LEU A 466 12.09 -18.27 -16.62
C LEU A 466 11.97 -19.63 -17.33
N ASN A 467 10.87 -19.89 -18.03
CA ASN A 467 10.62 -21.16 -18.73
C ASN A 467 11.55 -21.41 -19.92
N VAL A 468 12.15 -20.38 -20.49
CA VAL A 468 13.10 -20.53 -21.60
C VAL A 468 14.57 -20.67 -21.14
N GLN A 469 14.83 -20.63 -19.84
CA GLN A 469 16.18 -20.82 -19.32
C GLN A 469 16.56 -22.30 -19.33
N GLU A 470 17.70 -22.62 -19.93
CA GLU A 470 18.17 -24.00 -20.11
C GLU A 470 19.54 -24.28 -19.44
N ALA A 471 20.30 -23.25 -19.12
CA ALA A 471 21.68 -23.43 -18.63
C ALA A 471 22.03 -22.49 -17.47
N PRO A 472 21.61 -22.79 -16.24
CA PRO A 472 20.72 -23.89 -15.82
C PRO A 472 19.26 -23.65 -16.16
N ALA A 473 18.42 -24.69 -16.08
CA ALA A 473 16.98 -24.50 -16.05
C ALA A 473 16.58 -23.74 -14.79
N ALA A 474 15.54 -22.88 -14.87
CA ALA A 474 15.12 -22.08 -13.71
C ALA A 474 14.46 -22.94 -12.63
N ASP A 475 13.75 -23.99 -13.04
CA ASP A 475 12.97 -24.85 -12.12
C ASP A 475 12.07 -24.05 -11.18
N ALA A 476 11.53 -22.93 -11.68
CA ALA A 476 10.59 -22.09 -10.95
C ALA A 476 9.19 -22.69 -10.99
N GLN A 477 8.46 -22.58 -9.88
CA GLN A 477 7.11 -23.14 -9.77
C GLN A 477 6.07 -22.04 -9.86
N PHE A 478 5.06 -22.23 -10.73
CA PHE A 478 3.93 -21.31 -10.90
C PHE A 478 2.61 -22.02 -10.64
N THR A 479 1.88 -21.58 -9.64
CA THR A 479 0.55 -22.08 -9.31
C THR A 479 -0.48 -21.01 -9.68
N TRP A 480 -1.21 -21.26 -10.77
CA TRP A 480 -2.29 -20.41 -11.22
C TRP A 480 -3.62 -20.91 -10.63
N LEU A 481 -4.31 -20.04 -9.92
CA LEU A 481 -5.55 -20.36 -9.21
C LEU A 481 -6.76 -19.78 -9.98
N PRO A 482 -7.57 -20.66 -10.62
CA PRO A 482 -8.72 -20.21 -11.40
C PRO A 482 -9.73 -19.45 -10.54
N TYR A 483 -10.25 -18.35 -11.08
CA TYR A 483 -11.28 -17.49 -10.44
C TYR A 483 -10.90 -16.85 -9.12
N HIS A 484 -9.64 -16.96 -8.68
CA HIS A 484 -9.16 -16.27 -7.49
C HIS A 484 -8.74 -14.83 -7.80
N GLY A 485 -9.04 -13.93 -6.85
CA GLY A 485 -8.59 -12.55 -6.87
C GLY A 485 -7.23 -12.38 -6.18
N HIS A 486 -6.90 -11.13 -5.92
CA HIS A 486 -5.66 -10.70 -5.31
C HIS A 486 -5.51 -11.23 -3.87
N CYS A 487 -4.43 -11.93 -3.59
CA CYS A 487 -4.09 -12.49 -2.26
C CYS A 487 -5.17 -13.39 -1.61
N GLY A 488 -6.17 -13.83 -2.34
CA GLY A 488 -7.33 -14.57 -1.81
C GLY A 488 -7.09 -16.07 -1.66
N PHE A 489 -5.94 -16.52 -1.11
CA PHE A 489 -5.54 -17.93 -1.09
C PHE A 489 -5.74 -18.63 0.27
N GLY A 490 -6.09 -17.88 1.32
CA GLY A 490 -6.29 -18.39 2.67
C GLY A 490 -5.00 -18.84 3.37
N THR A 491 -5.15 -19.19 4.63
CA THR A 491 -4.05 -19.55 5.55
C THR A 491 -3.26 -20.76 5.08
N GLN A 492 -3.91 -21.73 4.41
CA GLN A 492 -3.25 -22.91 3.87
C GLN A 492 -2.09 -22.55 2.95
N VAL A 493 -2.35 -21.72 1.93
CA VAL A 493 -1.33 -21.34 0.93
C VAL A 493 -0.35 -20.31 1.48
N HIS A 494 -0.85 -19.31 2.23
CA HIS A 494 0.01 -18.23 2.72
C HIS A 494 1.06 -18.68 3.74
N TYR A 495 0.75 -19.71 4.54
CA TYR A 495 1.61 -20.11 5.65
C TYR A 495 1.88 -21.63 5.71
N ILE A 496 0.86 -22.48 5.67
CA ILE A 496 1.04 -23.92 5.94
C ILE A 496 1.86 -24.59 4.83
N ASP A 497 1.49 -24.38 3.57
CA ASP A 497 2.20 -24.96 2.43
C ASP A 497 3.62 -24.39 2.32
N VAL A 498 3.77 -23.09 2.57
CA VAL A 498 5.07 -22.41 2.59
C VAL A 498 6.00 -22.99 3.66
N LEU A 499 5.52 -23.15 4.90
CA LEU A 499 6.31 -23.70 6.01
C LEU A 499 6.71 -25.15 5.79
N ASN A 500 5.83 -25.96 5.19
CA ASN A 500 6.13 -27.37 4.86
C ASN A 500 7.20 -27.46 3.76
N ASP A 501 7.08 -26.70 2.66
CA ASP A 501 8.11 -26.71 1.60
C ASP A 501 9.44 -26.14 2.10
N MET A 502 9.41 -25.09 2.91
CA MET A 502 10.59 -24.52 3.56
C MET A 502 11.34 -25.54 4.41
N ALA A 503 10.62 -26.33 5.22
CA ALA A 503 11.22 -27.35 6.06
C ALA A 503 11.87 -28.46 5.24
N GLU A 504 11.26 -28.89 4.13
CA GLU A 504 11.85 -29.85 3.21
C GLU A 504 13.14 -29.34 2.56
N ARG A 505 13.21 -28.04 2.23
CA ARG A 505 14.39 -27.40 1.61
C ARG A 505 15.51 -27.23 2.61
N ALA A 506 15.22 -26.78 3.83
CA ALA A 506 16.20 -26.59 4.90
C ALA A 506 16.94 -27.88 5.29
N THR A 507 16.37 -29.05 5.02
CA THR A 507 16.98 -30.36 5.34
C THR A 507 17.77 -30.99 4.19
N ARG A 508 17.74 -30.39 2.98
CA ARG A 508 18.43 -30.95 1.79
C ARG A 508 19.90 -30.56 1.66
N ASP A 509 20.37 -29.60 2.47
CA ASP A 509 21.78 -29.17 2.56
C ASP A 509 22.45 -29.73 3.82
#